data_9fb056082cc33bb506d00db6725ea529
#
_entry.id   9fb056082cc33bb506d00db6725ea529
#
_cell.length_a   1.000
_cell.length_b   1.000
_cell.length_c   1.000
_cell.angle_alpha   90.00
_cell.angle_beta   90.00
_cell.angle_gamma   90.00
#
_symmetry.space_group_name_H-M   'P 1'
#
loop_
_entity.id
_entity.type
_entity.pdbx_description
1 polymer ?
#
loop_
_entity_poly.entity_id
_entity_poly.type
_entity_poly.pdbx_seq_one_letter_code
_entity_poly.pdbx_strand_id
1 'polypeptide(L)'
;MTTTYDVILGLDVGKSAHYGCALTTTGEKLYDRELPQDETALQDVIVQLQGHGSVLVVVDQPNTIGALPIAVARDCDATVAYLPGLAMRKAADLYPGRSKTDARDAFIIADTARTMPHTLRAVDRESDLFSALKVLAGFDDDLARECTPAINRLRSLLVQIYPSLERVFTGTVLTRPMVLELLIRYHGPHGLQAAGKSGVKRWAKNHARKDPSALIDQIFAALAEQTVTMPGAATVELIIPRVAAQIKELKAQRALVATEVEAMVDAHPLTQVLISMPGVGIKTAATILLTAADFSSFPTPGHLATYAGIAPLTRRSGTSIRGEFPARSGNKQLNNALFRSAWVASCHDPVSKAYYDKKRAEGKKHNAAVICLARHRLNVMFALVRDSNFYHATPNKVPQAA
;
A
#
# COMPACT_ATOMS: atom_id res chain seq x y z
N MET A 1 27.69 -6.02 11.08
CA MET A 1 29.00 -5.77 10.48
C MET A 1 29.00 -4.34 9.96
N THR A 2 29.79 -3.46 10.53
CA THR A 2 30.01 -2.10 10.02
C THR A 2 30.98 -2.20 8.85
N THR A 3 30.46 -2.41 7.64
CA THR A 3 31.29 -2.30 6.43
C THR A 3 31.64 -0.83 6.29
N THR A 4 32.94 -0.50 6.39
CA THR A 4 33.45 0.87 6.18
C THR A 4 33.69 1.01 4.68
N TYR A 5 33.07 1.99 4.05
CA TYR A 5 33.30 2.32 2.63
C TYR A 5 34.28 3.48 2.54
N ASP A 6 35.16 3.46 1.52
CA ASP A 6 36.14 4.50 1.31
C ASP A 6 35.55 5.75 0.67
N VAL A 7 34.55 5.55 -0.19
CA VAL A 7 33.83 6.61 -0.93
C VAL A 7 32.33 6.45 -0.77
N ILE A 8 31.64 7.54 -0.55
CA ILE A 8 30.16 7.60 -0.47
C ILE A 8 29.66 8.54 -1.56
N LEU A 9 28.95 7.98 -2.55
CA LEU A 9 28.29 8.72 -3.63
C LEU A 9 26.82 8.94 -3.26
N GLY A 10 26.45 10.15 -2.93
CA GLY A 10 25.06 10.58 -2.77
C GLY A 10 24.50 11.05 -4.10
N LEU A 11 23.33 10.51 -4.49
CA LEU A 11 22.62 10.88 -5.69
C LEU A 11 21.24 11.45 -5.33
N ASP A 12 21.03 12.71 -5.65
CA ASP A 12 19.68 13.29 -5.78
C ASP A 12 19.14 12.93 -7.15
N VAL A 13 18.15 12.02 -7.18
CA VAL A 13 17.71 11.39 -8.42
C VAL A 13 16.59 12.21 -9.08
N GLY A 14 16.82 12.60 -10.33
CA GLY A 14 15.88 13.32 -11.18
C GLY A 14 15.43 12.51 -12.41
N LYS A 15 14.38 12.97 -13.08
CA LYS A 15 13.79 12.27 -14.23
C LYS A 15 14.70 12.28 -15.48
N SER A 16 15.37 13.39 -15.75
CA SER A 16 16.23 13.58 -16.93
C SER A 16 17.70 13.63 -16.58
N ALA A 17 18.01 14.07 -15.37
CA ALA A 17 19.37 14.14 -14.86
C ALA A 17 19.33 13.95 -13.35
N HIS A 18 20.44 13.52 -12.78
CA HIS A 18 20.70 13.41 -11.35
C HIS A 18 21.72 14.46 -10.95
N TYR A 19 21.86 14.70 -9.68
CA TYR A 19 23.04 15.38 -9.14
C TYR A 19 23.81 14.43 -8.27
N GLY A 20 25.12 14.27 -8.51
CA GLY A 20 26.00 13.41 -7.76
C GLY A 20 26.98 14.20 -6.90
N CYS A 21 27.10 13.81 -5.63
CA CYS A 21 28.16 14.28 -4.76
C CYS A 21 28.86 13.08 -4.12
N ALA A 22 30.16 12.92 -4.35
CA ALA A 22 30.95 11.85 -3.72
C ALA A 22 31.91 12.43 -2.68
N LEU A 23 31.90 11.81 -1.50
CA LEU A 23 32.74 12.18 -0.37
C LEU A 23 33.64 11.02 0.06
N THR A 24 34.86 11.32 0.49
CA THR A 24 35.69 10.38 1.24
C THR A 24 35.15 10.21 2.67
N THR A 25 35.69 9.24 3.42
CA THR A 25 35.38 9.08 4.85
C THR A 25 35.71 10.32 5.68
N THR A 26 36.71 11.12 5.25
CA THR A 26 37.09 12.39 5.89
C THR A 26 36.21 13.58 5.47
N GLY A 27 35.37 13.41 4.47
CA GLY A 27 34.48 14.47 3.96
C GLY A 27 35.07 15.30 2.82
N GLU A 28 36.20 14.88 2.23
CA GLU A 28 36.74 15.50 1.03
C GLU A 28 35.88 15.17 -0.19
N LYS A 29 35.62 16.17 -1.03
CA LYS A 29 34.81 16.00 -2.24
C LYS A 29 35.65 15.44 -3.39
N LEU A 30 35.27 14.29 -3.89
CA LEU A 30 35.85 13.66 -5.09
C LEU A 30 35.03 13.93 -6.35
N TYR A 31 33.71 14.17 -6.21
CA TYR A 31 32.79 14.45 -7.31
C TYR A 31 31.69 15.39 -6.82
N ASP A 32 31.26 16.37 -7.63
CA ASP A 32 30.20 17.33 -7.29
C ASP A 32 29.67 17.99 -8.56
N ARG A 33 28.77 17.29 -9.29
CA ARG A 33 28.18 17.81 -10.54
C ARG A 33 26.94 17.05 -10.97
N GLU A 34 26.26 17.62 -11.95
CA GLU A 34 25.13 16.99 -12.63
C GLU A 34 25.58 15.74 -13.41
N LEU A 35 24.70 14.72 -13.44
CA LEU A 35 24.91 13.43 -14.05
C LEU A 35 23.66 13.04 -14.85
N PRO A 36 23.76 12.80 -16.16
CA PRO A 36 22.59 12.44 -16.96
C PRO A 36 22.00 11.10 -16.54
N GLN A 37 20.71 10.90 -16.81
CA GLN A 37 20.01 9.61 -16.63
C GLN A 37 20.42 8.68 -17.78
N ASP A 38 21.67 8.28 -17.81
CA ASP A 38 22.31 7.48 -18.85
C ASP A 38 23.20 6.42 -18.23
N GLU A 39 23.10 5.19 -18.71
CA GLU A 39 23.79 4.02 -18.17
C GLU A 39 25.32 4.18 -18.21
N THR A 40 25.86 4.60 -19.36
CA THR A 40 27.31 4.76 -19.55
C THR A 40 27.87 5.85 -18.65
N ALA A 41 27.19 6.99 -18.56
CA ALA A 41 27.64 8.10 -17.71
C ALA A 41 27.62 7.71 -16.21
N LEU A 42 26.62 6.96 -15.78
CA LEU A 42 26.53 6.44 -14.42
C LEU A 42 27.65 5.44 -14.13
N GLN A 43 27.90 4.52 -15.06
CA GLN A 43 28.97 3.53 -14.97
C GLN A 43 30.35 4.19 -14.90
N ASP A 44 30.64 5.15 -15.77
CA ASP A 44 31.93 5.87 -15.80
C ASP A 44 32.23 6.53 -14.45
N VAL A 45 31.25 7.20 -13.87
CA VAL A 45 31.43 7.86 -12.56
C VAL A 45 31.67 6.84 -11.45
N ILE A 46 30.92 5.74 -11.42
CA ILE A 46 31.07 4.72 -10.37
C ILE A 46 32.44 4.05 -10.49
N VAL A 47 32.87 3.67 -11.70
CA VAL A 47 34.18 3.06 -11.95
C VAL A 47 35.31 4.04 -11.60
N GLN A 48 35.18 5.33 -11.97
CA GLN A 48 36.15 6.36 -11.58
C GLN A 48 36.29 6.44 -10.05
N LEU A 49 35.17 6.42 -9.33
CA LEU A 49 35.17 6.49 -7.85
C LEU A 49 35.72 5.22 -7.21
N GLN A 50 35.54 4.05 -7.82
CA GLN A 50 36.15 2.79 -7.36
C GLN A 50 37.66 2.80 -7.43
N GLY A 51 38.27 3.67 -8.26
CA GLY A 51 39.71 3.91 -8.22
C GLY A 51 40.22 4.48 -6.88
N HIS A 52 39.34 5.02 -6.05
CA HIS A 52 39.66 5.52 -4.68
C HIS A 52 39.30 4.52 -3.56
N GLY A 53 38.76 3.36 -3.90
CA GLY A 53 38.38 2.30 -2.95
C GLY A 53 36.95 1.82 -3.07
N SER A 54 36.43 1.22 -2.00
CA SER A 54 35.07 0.69 -1.95
C SER A 54 34.02 1.80 -1.98
N VAL A 55 33.02 1.70 -2.88
CA VAL A 55 31.99 2.72 -3.10
C VAL A 55 30.67 2.29 -2.50
N LEU A 56 30.05 3.19 -1.71
CA LEU A 56 28.65 3.12 -1.33
C LEU A 56 27.84 4.14 -2.13
N VAL A 57 26.91 3.68 -2.95
CA VAL A 57 25.98 4.54 -3.68
C VAL A 57 24.71 4.71 -2.85
N VAL A 58 24.31 5.95 -2.58
CA VAL A 58 23.14 6.28 -1.77
C VAL A 58 22.19 7.16 -2.56
N VAL A 59 20.95 6.71 -2.68
CA VAL A 59 19.87 7.46 -3.35
C VAL A 59 18.80 7.89 -2.34
N ASP A 60 18.04 8.93 -2.66
CA ASP A 60 16.88 9.34 -1.85
C ASP A 60 15.58 8.65 -2.28
N GLN A 61 15.47 8.24 -3.54
CA GLN A 61 14.32 7.55 -4.12
C GLN A 61 14.76 6.28 -4.87
N PRO A 62 14.65 5.09 -4.25
CA PRO A 62 15.13 3.85 -4.85
C PRO A 62 14.21 3.30 -5.95
N ASN A 63 12.95 3.77 -6.02
CA ASN A 63 11.97 3.31 -7.01
C ASN A 63 11.85 4.31 -8.18
N THR A 64 11.27 3.88 -9.30
CA THR A 64 11.04 4.68 -10.50
C THR A 64 12.31 5.33 -11.06
N ILE A 65 12.54 6.61 -10.78
CA ILE A 65 13.69 7.38 -11.32
C ILE A 65 15.05 6.95 -10.77
N GLY A 66 15.11 6.36 -9.58
CA GLY A 66 16.33 5.81 -8.99
C GLY A 66 16.65 4.37 -9.42
N ALA A 67 15.80 3.73 -10.21
CA ALA A 67 15.97 2.32 -10.57
C ALA A 67 17.22 2.09 -11.45
N LEU A 68 17.45 2.95 -12.45
CA LEU A 68 18.62 2.84 -13.32
C LEU A 68 19.94 3.04 -12.56
N PRO A 69 20.14 4.13 -11.77
CA PRO A 69 21.35 4.28 -10.97
C PRO A 69 21.65 3.10 -10.04
N ILE A 70 20.62 2.52 -9.45
CA ILE A 70 20.75 1.34 -8.59
C ILE A 70 21.19 0.11 -9.39
N ALA A 71 20.59 -0.11 -10.57
CA ALA A 71 20.94 -1.25 -11.43
C ALA A 71 22.40 -1.14 -11.90
N VAL A 72 22.80 0.03 -12.38
CA VAL A 72 24.19 0.29 -12.82
C VAL A 72 25.18 0.16 -11.66
N ALA A 73 24.85 0.70 -10.49
CA ALA A 73 25.74 0.56 -9.31
C ALA A 73 25.96 -0.91 -8.94
N ARG A 74 24.92 -1.74 -9.05
CA ARG A 74 25.01 -3.19 -8.79
C ARG A 74 25.80 -3.94 -9.85
N ASP A 75 25.67 -3.54 -11.10
CA ASP A 75 26.43 -4.11 -12.21
C ASP A 75 27.92 -3.79 -12.08
N CYS A 76 28.26 -2.64 -11.51
CA CYS A 76 29.61 -2.25 -11.12
C CYS A 76 30.06 -2.84 -9.77
N ASP A 77 29.36 -3.80 -9.18
CA ASP A 77 29.66 -4.39 -7.85
C ASP A 77 29.71 -3.36 -6.70
N ALA A 78 29.15 -2.16 -6.86
CA ALA A 78 29.06 -1.18 -5.80
C ALA A 78 27.91 -1.52 -4.83
N THR A 79 28.10 -1.24 -3.55
CA THR A 79 27.04 -1.38 -2.55
C THR A 79 26.04 -0.25 -2.68
N VAL A 80 24.75 -0.57 -2.55
CA VAL A 80 23.67 0.40 -2.68
C VAL A 80 22.84 0.49 -1.40
N ALA A 81 22.57 1.72 -0.98
CA ALA A 81 21.66 2.03 0.10
C ALA A 81 20.74 3.18 -0.29
N TYR A 82 19.67 3.41 0.47
CA TYR A 82 18.87 4.61 0.30
C TYR A 82 18.64 5.34 1.62
N LEU A 83 18.52 6.66 1.53
CA LEU A 83 18.18 7.54 2.63
C LEU A 83 16.67 7.82 2.60
N PRO A 84 15.86 7.33 3.56
CA PRO A 84 14.42 7.57 3.58
C PRO A 84 14.09 9.06 3.58
N GLY A 85 13.10 9.49 2.79
CA GLY A 85 12.76 10.91 2.61
C GLY A 85 12.43 11.66 3.92
N LEU A 86 11.93 10.98 4.96
CA LEU A 86 11.77 11.58 6.29
C LEU A 86 13.13 11.83 6.95
N ALA A 87 14.08 10.91 6.82
CA ALA A 87 15.44 11.07 7.34
C ALA A 87 16.16 12.19 6.58
N MET A 88 16.03 12.21 5.24
CA MET A 88 16.58 13.27 4.39
C MET A 88 16.08 14.67 4.82
N ARG A 89 14.76 14.86 5.02
CA ARG A 89 14.21 16.14 5.49
C ARG A 89 14.77 16.57 6.83
N LYS A 90 14.84 15.66 7.79
CA LYS A 90 15.39 15.97 9.12
C LYS A 90 16.88 16.26 9.08
N ALA A 91 17.63 15.56 8.24
CA ALA A 91 19.03 15.84 8.01
C ALA A 91 19.22 17.23 7.40
N ALA A 92 18.42 17.58 6.35
CA ALA A 92 18.48 18.88 5.70
C ALA A 92 18.26 20.06 6.65
N ASP A 93 17.42 19.88 7.68
CA ASP A 93 17.16 20.90 8.72
C ASP A 93 18.40 21.19 9.61
N LEU A 94 19.39 20.28 9.64
CA LEU A 94 20.64 20.45 10.41
C LEU A 94 21.69 21.29 9.67
N TYR A 95 21.55 21.44 8.35
CA TYR A 95 22.51 22.17 7.52
C TYR A 95 22.13 23.64 7.36
N PRO A 96 23.07 24.59 7.45
CA PRO A 96 22.78 26.00 7.30
C PRO A 96 22.27 26.34 5.89
N GLY A 97 21.39 27.33 5.80
CA GLY A 97 20.77 27.81 4.57
C GLY A 97 19.45 27.11 4.25
N ARG A 98 18.56 27.80 3.52
CA ARG A 98 17.23 27.33 3.13
C ARG A 98 17.04 27.15 1.61
N SER A 99 18.09 27.40 0.81
CA SER A 99 18.02 27.17 -0.63
C SER A 99 17.87 25.67 -0.92
N LYS A 100 16.92 25.31 -1.74
CA LYS A 100 16.77 23.96 -2.26
C LYS A 100 17.46 23.91 -3.62
N THR A 101 18.53 23.14 -3.72
CA THR A 101 19.26 22.85 -4.95
C THR A 101 19.66 21.38 -4.96
N ASP A 102 19.66 20.77 -6.13
CA ASP A 102 20.00 19.35 -6.29
C ASP A 102 21.44 19.06 -5.80
N ALA A 103 22.36 20.00 -6.01
CA ALA A 103 23.73 19.92 -5.48
C ALA A 103 23.78 19.84 -3.94
N ARG A 104 22.94 20.64 -3.27
CA ARG A 104 22.85 20.62 -1.82
C ARG A 104 22.22 19.31 -1.33
N ASP A 105 21.17 18.86 -1.99
CA ASP A 105 20.45 17.65 -1.62
C ASP A 105 21.36 16.42 -1.81
N ALA A 106 22.13 16.32 -2.92
CA ALA A 106 23.12 15.28 -3.13
C ALA A 106 24.25 15.28 -2.08
N PHE A 107 24.74 16.47 -1.72
CA PHE A 107 25.72 16.62 -0.64
C PHE A 107 25.16 16.14 0.72
N ILE A 108 23.93 16.54 1.06
CA ILE A 108 23.29 16.12 2.33
C ILE A 108 23.09 14.61 2.34
N ILE A 109 22.72 13.98 1.22
CA ILE A 109 22.61 12.53 1.11
C ILE A 109 23.96 11.87 1.41
N ALA A 110 25.03 12.32 0.75
CA ALA A 110 26.36 11.76 0.93
C ALA A 110 26.89 11.96 2.37
N ASP A 111 26.76 13.17 2.92
CA ASP A 111 27.30 13.48 4.24
C ASP A 111 26.46 12.85 5.37
N THR A 112 25.14 12.73 5.19
CA THR A 112 24.28 11.97 6.11
C THR A 112 24.66 10.49 6.11
N ALA A 113 24.92 9.92 4.94
CA ALA A 113 25.36 8.53 4.82
C ALA A 113 26.70 8.29 5.50
N ARG A 114 27.62 9.25 5.41
CA ARG A 114 28.93 9.21 6.04
C ARG A 114 28.87 9.34 7.56
N THR A 115 28.09 10.30 8.06
CA THR A 115 28.06 10.67 9.50
C THR A 115 27.03 9.91 10.30
N MET A 116 25.92 9.49 9.67
CA MET A 116 24.79 8.82 10.30
C MET A 116 24.37 7.54 9.53
N PRO A 117 25.26 6.56 9.32
CA PRO A 117 24.98 5.37 8.51
C PRO A 117 23.80 4.53 9.04
N HIS A 118 23.43 4.66 10.31
CA HIS A 118 22.29 4.00 10.91
C HIS A 118 20.93 4.52 10.39
N THR A 119 20.90 5.64 9.68
CA THR A 119 19.70 6.19 9.03
C THR A 119 19.43 5.56 7.67
N LEU A 120 20.43 4.94 7.08
CA LEU A 120 20.34 4.27 5.79
C LEU A 120 19.55 2.97 5.88
N ARG A 121 18.96 2.59 4.76
CA ARG A 121 18.38 1.27 4.56
C ARG A 121 19.07 0.60 3.39
N ALA A 122 19.35 -0.68 3.54
CA ALA A 122 19.85 -1.49 2.44
C ALA A 122 18.80 -1.49 1.31
N VAL A 123 19.28 -1.45 0.08
CA VAL A 123 18.48 -1.79 -1.09
C VAL A 123 18.83 -3.23 -1.39
N ASP A 124 18.01 -4.16 -0.86
CA ASP A 124 18.23 -5.58 -1.09
C ASP A 124 18.15 -5.90 -2.60
N ARG A 125 18.85 -6.95 -3.04
CA ARG A 125 18.60 -7.56 -4.34
C ARG A 125 17.20 -8.16 -4.29
N GLU A 126 16.20 -7.35 -4.59
CA GLU A 126 14.83 -7.88 -4.71
C GLU A 126 14.82 -8.91 -5.82
N SER A 127 14.17 -10.04 -5.57
CA SER A 127 13.89 -10.99 -6.65
C SER A 127 13.02 -10.27 -7.69
N ASP A 128 13.18 -10.61 -8.96
CA ASP A 128 12.37 -10.06 -10.06
C ASP A 128 10.87 -10.10 -9.76
N LEU A 129 10.46 -11.11 -9.00
CA LEU A 129 9.10 -11.26 -8.51
C LEU A 129 8.64 -10.07 -7.65
N PHE A 130 9.42 -9.66 -6.65
CA PHE A 130 9.02 -8.54 -5.78
C PHE A 130 9.02 -7.20 -6.51
N SER A 131 9.95 -7.03 -7.46
CA SER A 131 9.98 -5.85 -8.35
C SER A 131 8.72 -5.81 -9.22
N ALA A 132 8.35 -6.91 -9.87
CA ALA A 132 7.13 -7.03 -10.67
C ALA A 132 5.86 -6.81 -9.82
N LEU A 133 5.79 -7.40 -8.64
CA LEU A 133 4.67 -7.23 -7.72
C LEU A 133 4.51 -5.76 -7.27
N LYS A 134 5.61 -5.03 -7.05
CA LYS A 134 5.56 -3.59 -6.71
C LYS A 134 4.98 -2.75 -7.84
N VAL A 135 5.35 -3.06 -9.09
CA VAL A 135 4.80 -2.37 -10.28
C VAL A 135 3.29 -2.59 -10.36
N LEU A 136 2.82 -3.83 -10.23
CA LEU A 136 1.39 -4.16 -10.26
C LEU A 136 0.62 -3.51 -9.10
N ALA A 137 1.18 -3.52 -7.89
CA ALA A 137 0.55 -2.87 -6.75
C ALA A 137 0.46 -1.35 -6.91
N GLY A 138 1.49 -0.72 -7.45
CA GLY A 138 1.48 0.71 -7.79
C GLY A 138 0.38 1.04 -8.79
N PHE A 139 0.24 0.22 -9.83
CA PHE A 139 -0.80 0.38 -10.83
C PHE A 139 -2.23 0.18 -10.24
N ASP A 140 -2.45 -0.82 -9.36
CA ASP A 140 -3.75 -0.96 -8.66
C ASP A 140 -4.08 0.25 -7.78
N ASP A 141 -3.08 0.80 -7.09
CA ASP A 141 -3.25 2.02 -6.29
C ASP A 141 -3.65 3.23 -7.16
N ASP A 142 -3.09 3.38 -8.35
CA ASP A 142 -3.44 4.44 -9.30
C ASP A 142 -4.87 4.26 -9.81
N LEU A 143 -5.24 3.06 -10.24
CA LEU A 143 -6.61 2.71 -10.62
C LEU A 143 -7.62 2.98 -9.48
N ALA A 144 -7.24 2.70 -8.23
CA ALA A 144 -8.08 2.98 -7.07
C ALA A 144 -8.28 4.49 -6.85
N ARG A 145 -7.21 5.29 -7.07
CA ARG A 145 -7.27 6.77 -6.98
C ARG A 145 -8.14 7.36 -8.06
N GLU A 146 -8.19 6.79 -9.27
CA GLU A 146 -9.09 7.22 -10.35
C GLU A 146 -10.54 6.78 -10.11
N CYS A 147 -10.74 5.58 -9.58
CA CYS A 147 -12.07 5.02 -9.36
C CYS A 147 -12.87 5.82 -8.32
N THR A 148 -12.26 6.27 -7.23
CA THR A 148 -12.95 6.99 -6.15
C THR A 148 -13.54 8.33 -6.60
N PRO A 149 -12.83 9.23 -7.31
CA PRO A 149 -13.41 10.45 -7.87
C PRO A 149 -14.51 10.19 -8.89
N ALA A 150 -14.38 9.15 -9.72
CA ALA A 150 -15.41 8.78 -10.68
C ALA A 150 -16.73 8.36 -9.99
N ILE A 151 -16.64 7.57 -8.92
CA ILE A 151 -17.80 7.19 -8.09
C ILE A 151 -18.45 8.43 -7.45
N ASN A 152 -17.65 9.32 -6.89
CA ASN A 152 -18.14 10.56 -6.29
C ASN A 152 -18.81 11.46 -7.33
N ARG A 153 -18.25 11.55 -8.53
CA ARG A 153 -18.87 12.29 -9.65
C ARG A 153 -20.20 11.68 -10.03
N LEU A 154 -20.31 10.36 -10.15
CA LEU A 154 -21.57 9.68 -10.47
C LEU A 154 -22.64 9.96 -9.41
N ARG A 155 -22.29 9.91 -8.12
CA ARG A 155 -23.18 10.30 -7.02
C ARG A 155 -23.64 11.74 -7.13
N SER A 156 -22.73 12.68 -7.37
CA SER A 156 -23.04 14.11 -7.50
C SER A 156 -23.99 14.37 -8.66
N LEU A 157 -23.80 13.69 -9.80
CA LEU A 157 -24.70 13.79 -10.95
C LEU A 157 -26.12 13.28 -10.62
N LEU A 158 -26.21 12.14 -9.92
CA LEU A 158 -27.51 11.60 -9.49
C LEU A 158 -28.18 12.50 -8.46
N VAL A 159 -27.45 13.01 -7.46
CA VAL A 159 -27.98 13.96 -6.46
C VAL A 159 -28.49 15.22 -7.14
N GLN A 160 -27.79 15.72 -8.16
CA GLN A 160 -28.15 16.96 -8.87
C GLN A 160 -29.50 16.84 -9.55
N ILE A 161 -29.85 15.68 -10.15
CA ILE A 161 -31.06 15.54 -10.95
C ILE A 161 -32.16 14.71 -10.27
N TYR A 162 -31.76 13.76 -9.38
CA TYR A 162 -32.69 12.82 -8.76
C TYR A 162 -32.22 12.31 -7.38
N PRO A 163 -32.30 13.15 -6.33
CA PRO A 163 -31.79 12.81 -4.98
C PRO A 163 -32.46 11.57 -4.38
N SER A 164 -33.76 11.31 -4.68
CA SER A 164 -34.48 10.13 -4.20
C SER A 164 -33.88 8.84 -4.76
N LEU A 165 -33.49 8.84 -6.03
CA LEU A 165 -32.86 7.69 -6.68
C LEU A 165 -31.42 7.45 -6.12
N GLU A 166 -30.68 8.52 -5.88
CA GLU A 166 -29.32 8.37 -5.30
C GLU A 166 -29.38 7.70 -3.91
N ARG A 167 -30.37 8.04 -3.09
CA ARG A 167 -30.56 7.42 -1.77
C ARG A 167 -30.77 5.90 -1.83
N VAL A 168 -31.27 5.35 -2.92
CA VAL A 168 -31.37 3.89 -3.11
C VAL A 168 -29.99 3.24 -3.25
N PHE A 169 -29.01 3.96 -3.81
CA PHE A 169 -27.68 3.44 -4.10
C PHE A 169 -26.68 3.64 -2.94
N THR A 170 -27.11 3.32 -1.71
CA THR A 170 -26.28 3.46 -0.51
C THR A 170 -25.02 2.57 -0.53
N GLY A 171 -23.95 3.03 0.10
CA GLY A 171 -22.70 2.28 0.27
C GLY A 171 -22.12 1.79 -1.07
N THR A 172 -21.97 0.48 -1.20
CA THR A 172 -21.42 -0.17 -2.40
C THR A 172 -22.45 -0.50 -3.47
N VAL A 173 -23.74 -0.21 -3.26
CA VAL A 173 -24.82 -0.56 -4.20
C VAL A 173 -24.60 0.10 -5.56
N LEU A 174 -24.25 1.40 -5.58
CA LEU A 174 -24.00 2.15 -6.81
C LEU A 174 -22.95 1.49 -7.71
N THR A 175 -21.94 0.87 -7.11
CA THR A 175 -20.79 0.27 -7.84
C THR A 175 -20.96 -1.22 -8.11
N ARG A 176 -22.14 -1.80 -7.87
CA ARG A 176 -22.45 -3.18 -8.29
C ARG A 176 -22.50 -3.28 -9.82
N PRO A 177 -21.95 -4.34 -10.43
CA PRO A 177 -21.89 -4.47 -11.89
C PRO A 177 -23.27 -4.25 -12.56
N MET A 178 -24.32 -4.89 -12.03
CA MET A 178 -25.68 -4.75 -12.56
C MET A 178 -26.19 -3.30 -12.49
N VAL A 179 -25.87 -2.54 -11.42
CA VAL A 179 -26.32 -1.14 -11.28
C VAL A 179 -25.57 -0.23 -12.25
N LEU A 180 -24.27 -0.44 -12.43
CA LEU A 180 -23.49 0.30 -13.43
C LEU A 180 -24.02 0.02 -14.84
N GLU A 181 -24.30 -1.24 -15.17
CA GLU A 181 -24.88 -1.62 -16.46
C GLU A 181 -26.29 -1.07 -16.66
N LEU A 182 -27.08 -1.01 -15.58
CA LEU A 182 -28.42 -0.38 -15.61
C LEU A 182 -28.32 1.11 -15.96
N LEU A 183 -27.37 1.83 -15.36
CA LEU A 183 -27.12 3.25 -15.65
C LEU A 183 -26.54 3.46 -17.05
N ILE A 184 -25.72 2.55 -17.55
CA ILE A 184 -25.18 2.58 -18.91
C ILE A 184 -26.30 2.38 -19.93
N ARG A 185 -27.21 1.41 -19.66
CA ARG A 185 -28.28 1.04 -20.59
C ARG A 185 -29.42 2.06 -20.64
N TYR A 186 -29.85 2.53 -19.48
CA TYR A 186 -31.05 3.37 -19.36
C TYR A 186 -30.71 4.85 -19.15
N HIS A 187 -29.43 5.22 -19.08
CA HIS A 187 -28.86 6.56 -18.99
C HIS A 187 -29.24 7.35 -17.73
N GLY A 188 -30.29 6.98 -17.03
CA GLY A 188 -30.68 7.66 -15.79
C GLY A 188 -32.18 7.54 -15.49
N PRO A 189 -32.74 8.46 -14.68
CA PRO A 189 -34.11 8.40 -14.20
C PRO A 189 -35.18 8.33 -15.33
N HIS A 190 -35.08 9.22 -16.32
CA HIS A 190 -36.08 9.27 -17.41
C HIS A 190 -36.03 8.00 -18.27
N GLY A 191 -34.87 7.49 -18.59
CA GLY A 191 -34.71 6.25 -19.34
C GLY A 191 -35.25 5.03 -18.58
N LEU A 192 -35.07 4.99 -17.27
CA LEU A 192 -35.66 3.96 -16.40
C LEU A 192 -37.18 4.04 -16.37
N GLN A 193 -37.75 5.25 -16.26
CA GLN A 193 -39.21 5.49 -16.31
C GLN A 193 -39.79 5.06 -17.65
N ALA A 194 -39.14 5.45 -18.75
CA ALA A 194 -39.56 5.09 -20.11
C ALA A 194 -39.57 3.57 -20.38
N ALA A 195 -38.55 2.85 -19.84
CA ALA A 195 -38.44 1.40 -19.97
C ALA A 195 -39.48 0.63 -19.12
N GLY A 196 -40.01 1.26 -18.11
CA GLY A 196 -41.00 0.70 -17.21
C GLY A 196 -40.46 -0.39 -16.27
N LYS A 197 -41.08 -0.52 -15.09
CA LYS A 197 -40.66 -1.43 -14.03
C LYS A 197 -40.49 -2.88 -14.46
N SER A 198 -41.47 -3.41 -15.23
CA SER A 198 -41.47 -4.81 -15.67
C SER A 198 -40.35 -5.09 -16.66
N GLY A 199 -40.04 -4.15 -17.56
CA GLY A 199 -38.97 -4.25 -18.53
C GLY A 199 -37.59 -4.26 -17.83
N VAL A 200 -37.38 -3.31 -16.92
CA VAL A 200 -36.16 -3.21 -16.14
C VAL A 200 -35.97 -4.43 -15.23
N LYS A 201 -37.00 -4.93 -14.56
CA LYS A 201 -36.95 -6.17 -13.75
C LYS A 201 -36.51 -7.39 -14.56
N ARG A 202 -37.11 -7.57 -15.76
CA ARG A 202 -36.74 -8.68 -16.66
C ARG A 202 -35.29 -8.59 -17.09
N TRP A 203 -34.84 -7.42 -17.49
CA TRP A 203 -33.45 -7.20 -17.87
C TRP A 203 -32.49 -7.45 -16.69
N ALA A 204 -32.76 -6.90 -15.49
CA ALA A 204 -31.94 -7.01 -14.33
C ALA A 204 -31.74 -8.46 -13.84
N LYS A 205 -32.75 -9.32 -13.95
CA LYS A 205 -32.65 -10.76 -13.61
C LYS A 205 -31.59 -11.49 -14.42
N ASN A 206 -31.36 -11.09 -15.67
CA ASN A 206 -30.34 -11.70 -16.54
C ASN A 206 -28.90 -11.14 -16.27
N HIS A 207 -28.79 -10.04 -15.52
CA HIS A 207 -27.50 -9.35 -15.26
C HIS A 207 -27.08 -9.35 -13.78
N ALA A 208 -27.90 -9.89 -12.91
CA ALA A 208 -27.63 -9.96 -11.48
C ALA A 208 -27.31 -11.39 -11.03
N ARG A 209 -26.35 -11.51 -10.11
CA ARG A 209 -26.00 -12.80 -9.47
C ARG A 209 -27.05 -13.29 -8.46
N LYS A 210 -27.83 -12.35 -7.89
CA LYS A 210 -28.89 -12.59 -6.92
C LYS A 210 -30.15 -11.89 -7.41
N ASP A 211 -31.34 -12.30 -6.94
CA ASP A 211 -32.58 -11.67 -7.35
C ASP A 211 -32.56 -10.16 -7.12
N PRO A 212 -32.64 -9.33 -8.17
CA PRO A 212 -32.56 -7.88 -8.07
C PRO A 212 -33.93 -7.25 -7.79
N SER A 213 -35.02 -8.05 -7.67
CA SER A 213 -36.38 -7.57 -7.64
C SER A 213 -36.64 -6.51 -6.59
N ALA A 214 -36.15 -6.72 -5.36
CA ALA A 214 -36.32 -5.75 -4.28
C ALA A 214 -35.62 -4.41 -4.57
N LEU A 215 -34.40 -4.44 -5.16
CA LEU A 215 -33.69 -3.22 -5.54
C LEU A 215 -34.43 -2.46 -6.65
N ILE A 216 -34.95 -3.17 -7.65
CA ILE A 216 -35.72 -2.53 -8.74
C ILE A 216 -37.01 -1.93 -8.18
N ASP A 217 -37.68 -2.60 -7.22
CA ASP A 217 -38.86 -2.04 -6.55
C ASP A 217 -38.53 -0.74 -5.82
N GLN A 218 -37.41 -0.67 -5.12
CA GLN A 218 -36.92 0.55 -4.46
C GLN A 218 -36.58 1.66 -5.46
N ILE A 219 -35.94 1.33 -6.58
CA ILE A 219 -35.63 2.28 -7.66
C ILE A 219 -36.93 2.90 -8.17
N PHE A 220 -37.92 2.10 -8.51
CA PHE A 220 -39.19 2.64 -9.06
C PHE A 220 -40.06 3.36 -8.02
N ALA A 221 -39.96 2.99 -6.73
CA ALA A 221 -40.57 3.77 -5.65
C ALA A 221 -39.91 5.16 -5.55
N ALA A 222 -38.57 5.21 -5.56
CA ALA A 222 -37.83 6.47 -5.55
C ALA A 222 -38.10 7.34 -6.79
N LEU A 223 -38.27 6.70 -7.98
CA LEU A 223 -38.64 7.41 -9.21
C LEU A 223 -40.06 8.02 -9.14
N ALA A 224 -40.97 7.48 -8.35
CA ALA A 224 -42.28 8.03 -8.12
C ALA A 224 -42.32 9.21 -7.12
N GLU A 225 -41.31 9.33 -6.25
CA GLU A 225 -41.19 10.41 -5.26
C GLU A 225 -40.93 11.79 -5.88
N GLN A 226 -40.34 11.85 -7.08
CA GLN A 226 -39.96 13.11 -7.73
C GLN A 226 -40.67 13.28 -9.05
N THR A 227 -41.50 14.31 -9.12
CA THR A 227 -42.27 14.68 -10.34
C THR A 227 -41.66 15.90 -11.05
N VAL A 228 -40.83 16.66 -10.36
CA VAL A 228 -40.18 17.86 -10.91
C VAL A 228 -38.91 17.47 -11.67
N THR A 229 -38.82 17.94 -12.90
CA THR A 229 -37.60 17.79 -13.72
C THR A 229 -36.65 18.92 -13.41
N MET A 230 -35.41 18.57 -13.01
CA MET A 230 -34.38 19.56 -12.71
C MET A 230 -33.79 20.15 -14.00
N PRO A 231 -33.43 21.47 -14.01
CA PRO A 231 -32.77 22.07 -15.15
C PRO A 231 -31.47 21.34 -15.49
N GLY A 232 -31.23 21.05 -16.78
CA GLY A 232 -30.05 20.34 -17.24
C GLY A 232 -30.08 18.82 -17.07
N ALA A 233 -31.19 18.22 -16.58
CA ALA A 233 -31.31 16.78 -16.37
C ALA A 233 -30.97 15.97 -17.62
N ALA A 234 -31.46 16.37 -18.79
CA ALA A 234 -31.16 15.70 -20.05
C ALA A 234 -29.65 15.67 -20.37
N THR A 235 -28.94 16.75 -20.11
CA THR A 235 -27.49 16.80 -20.30
C THR A 235 -26.75 15.91 -19.30
N VAL A 236 -27.19 15.90 -18.04
CA VAL A 236 -26.61 15.02 -17.00
C VAL A 236 -26.80 13.55 -17.36
N GLU A 237 -27.96 13.18 -17.88
CA GLU A 237 -28.26 11.80 -18.34
C GLU A 237 -27.41 11.36 -19.54
N LEU A 238 -26.85 12.28 -20.33
CA LEU A 238 -25.84 11.94 -21.35
C LEU A 238 -24.47 11.62 -20.72
N ILE A 239 -24.18 12.15 -19.53
CA ILE A 239 -22.88 11.97 -18.84
C ILE A 239 -22.90 10.72 -17.95
N ILE A 240 -24.00 10.43 -17.28
CA ILE A 240 -24.16 9.29 -16.36
C ILE A 240 -23.63 7.97 -16.97
N PRO A 241 -24.04 7.53 -18.18
CA PRO A 241 -23.58 6.26 -18.74
C PRO A 241 -22.07 6.24 -19.00
N ARG A 242 -21.49 7.39 -19.37
CA ARG A 242 -20.03 7.51 -19.60
C ARG A 242 -19.25 7.32 -18.30
N VAL A 243 -19.67 7.97 -17.22
CA VAL A 243 -19.03 7.83 -15.90
C VAL A 243 -19.24 6.43 -15.33
N ALA A 244 -20.43 5.85 -15.51
CA ALA A 244 -20.73 4.48 -15.09
C ALA A 244 -19.85 3.45 -15.86
N ALA A 245 -19.64 3.64 -17.16
CA ALA A 245 -18.74 2.83 -17.98
C ALA A 245 -17.27 2.95 -17.53
N GLN A 246 -16.82 4.18 -17.26
CA GLN A 246 -15.48 4.41 -16.71
C GLN A 246 -15.26 3.66 -15.38
N ILE A 247 -16.22 3.73 -14.45
CA ILE A 247 -16.12 3.01 -13.18
C ILE A 247 -16.07 1.50 -13.40
N LYS A 248 -16.89 0.99 -14.33
CA LYS A 248 -16.93 -0.44 -14.68
C LYS A 248 -15.58 -0.91 -15.21
N GLU A 249 -14.97 -0.15 -16.12
CA GLU A 249 -13.68 -0.43 -16.72
C GLU A 249 -12.55 -0.42 -15.66
N LEU A 250 -12.45 0.63 -14.85
CA LEU A 250 -11.47 0.71 -13.76
C LEU A 250 -11.56 -0.47 -12.79
N LYS A 251 -12.79 -0.90 -12.47
CA LYS A 251 -12.99 -2.09 -11.62
C LYS A 251 -12.60 -3.39 -12.31
N ALA A 252 -12.80 -3.51 -13.61
CA ALA A 252 -12.39 -4.68 -14.39
C ALA A 252 -10.85 -4.78 -14.44
N GLN A 253 -10.16 -3.68 -14.71
CA GLN A 253 -8.70 -3.62 -14.71
C GLN A 253 -8.13 -3.98 -13.33
N ARG A 254 -8.68 -3.45 -12.24
CA ARG A 254 -8.29 -3.84 -10.88
C ARG A 254 -8.50 -5.31 -10.58
N ALA A 255 -9.54 -5.93 -11.13
CA ALA A 255 -9.78 -7.36 -10.97
C ALA A 255 -8.74 -8.20 -11.72
N LEU A 256 -8.32 -7.77 -12.92
CA LEU A 256 -7.25 -8.41 -13.69
C LEU A 256 -5.91 -8.32 -12.95
N VAL A 257 -5.52 -7.12 -12.50
CA VAL A 257 -4.27 -6.93 -11.71
C VAL A 257 -4.30 -7.80 -10.46
N ALA A 258 -5.42 -7.89 -9.76
CA ALA A 258 -5.53 -8.75 -8.57
C ALA A 258 -5.31 -10.23 -8.92
N THR A 259 -5.79 -10.70 -10.07
CA THR A 259 -5.59 -12.08 -10.53
C THR A 259 -4.11 -12.34 -10.88
N GLU A 260 -3.45 -11.39 -11.55
CA GLU A 260 -2.02 -11.48 -11.89
C GLU A 260 -1.16 -11.51 -10.62
N VAL A 261 -1.43 -10.62 -9.66
CA VAL A 261 -0.75 -10.62 -8.37
C VAL A 261 -0.96 -11.94 -7.63
N GLU A 262 -2.17 -12.48 -7.61
CA GLU A 262 -2.48 -13.76 -6.97
C GLU A 262 -1.68 -14.92 -7.62
N ALA A 263 -1.63 -14.97 -8.95
CA ALA A 263 -0.89 -16.00 -9.68
C ALA A 263 0.63 -15.93 -9.41
N MET A 264 1.19 -14.73 -9.42
CA MET A 264 2.62 -14.51 -9.13
C MET A 264 2.97 -14.88 -7.69
N VAL A 265 2.12 -14.52 -6.75
CA VAL A 265 2.33 -14.78 -5.31
C VAL A 265 2.17 -16.26 -5.00
N ASP A 266 1.22 -16.95 -5.62
CA ASP A 266 0.96 -18.37 -5.36
C ASP A 266 2.18 -19.24 -5.69
N ALA A 267 2.95 -18.84 -6.69
CA ALA A 267 4.20 -19.54 -7.06
C ALA A 267 5.35 -19.32 -6.05
N HIS A 268 5.22 -18.37 -5.12
CA HIS A 268 6.30 -18.03 -4.20
C HIS A 268 6.29 -18.94 -2.95
N PRO A 269 7.42 -19.57 -2.53
CA PRO A 269 7.46 -20.50 -1.41
C PRO A 269 6.91 -19.94 -0.10
N LEU A 270 7.20 -18.68 0.21
CA LEU A 270 6.71 -18.03 1.44
C LEU A 270 5.18 -17.80 1.45
N THR A 271 4.53 -17.87 0.30
CA THR A 271 3.06 -17.77 0.24
C THR A 271 2.43 -18.95 0.95
N GLN A 272 2.92 -20.16 0.70
CA GLN A 272 2.40 -21.37 1.34
C GLN A 272 2.66 -21.34 2.86
N VAL A 273 3.82 -20.80 3.28
CA VAL A 273 4.13 -20.56 4.69
C VAL A 273 3.10 -19.59 5.32
N LEU A 274 2.82 -18.47 4.67
CA LEU A 274 1.87 -17.47 5.16
C LEU A 274 0.43 -18.00 5.19
N ILE A 275 -0.01 -18.69 4.14
CA ILE A 275 -1.38 -19.26 4.03
C ILE A 275 -1.61 -20.36 5.05
N SER A 276 -0.57 -21.06 5.51
CA SER A 276 -0.70 -22.05 6.56
C SER A 276 -1.25 -21.46 7.87
N MET A 277 -1.12 -20.15 8.07
CA MET A 277 -1.68 -19.49 9.24
C MET A 277 -3.19 -19.25 9.11
N PRO A 278 -4.02 -19.62 10.12
CA PRO A 278 -5.46 -19.35 10.11
C PRO A 278 -5.76 -17.88 9.81
N GLY A 279 -6.70 -17.61 8.91
CA GLY A 279 -7.12 -16.26 8.56
C GLY A 279 -6.18 -15.49 7.61
N VAL A 280 -5.14 -16.15 7.07
CA VAL A 280 -4.31 -15.64 5.98
C VAL A 280 -4.73 -16.32 4.69
N GLY A 281 -5.38 -15.60 3.80
CA GLY A 281 -5.64 -16.05 2.43
C GLY A 281 -4.63 -15.46 1.45
N ILE A 282 -4.67 -15.89 0.17
CA ILE A 282 -3.71 -15.50 -0.87
C ILE A 282 -3.58 -13.98 -1.02
N LYS A 283 -4.69 -13.22 -1.00
CA LYS A 283 -4.69 -11.75 -1.05
C LYS A 283 -3.98 -11.11 0.14
N THR A 284 -4.13 -11.70 1.31
CA THR A 284 -3.47 -11.22 2.53
C THR A 284 -1.99 -11.53 2.48
N ALA A 285 -1.61 -12.75 2.05
CA ALA A 285 -0.23 -13.14 1.84
C ALA A 285 0.45 -12.24 0.80
N ALA A 286 -0.22 -11.99 -0.36
CA ALA A 286 0.24 -11.05 -1.37
C ALA A 286 0.54 -9.67 -0.79
N THR A 287 -0.40 -9.09 -0.04
CA THR A 287 -0.20 -7.77 0.58
C THR A 287 0.96 -7.77 1.57
N ILE A 288 1.13 -8.83 2.34
CA ILE A 288 2.25 -8.96 3.30
C ILE A 288 3.58 -9.03 2.55
N LEU A 289 3.70 -9.89 1.54
CA LEU A 289 4.91 -10.03 0.73
C LEU A 289 5.24 -8.75 -0.04
N LEU A 290 4.23 -8.07 -0.61
CA LEU A 290 4.40 -6.80 -1.30
C LEU A 290 4.95 -5.68 -0.39
N THR A 291 4.55 -5.68 0.89
CA THR A 291 4.87 -4.57 1.81
C THR A 291 6.08 -4.83 2.69
N ALA A 292 6.41 -6.10 2.93
CA ALA A 292 7.45 -6.49 3.87
C ALA A 292 8.41 -7.57 3.34
N ALA A 293 8.23 -8.00 2.09
CA ALA A 293 9.02 -9.04 1.42
C ALA A 293 9.18 -10.31 2.29
N ASP A 294 10.36 -10.85 2.42
CA ASP A 294 10.73 -12.01 3.23
C ASP A 294 11.06 -11.67 4.70
N PHE A 295 10.80 -10.42 5.11
CA PHE A 295 11.09 -9.85 6.44
C PHE A 295 12.59 -9.70 6.78
N SER A 296 13.52 -10.02 5.88
CA SER A 296 14.97 -9.92 6.11
C SER A 296 15.44 -8.50 6.48
N SER A 297 14.75 -7.49 5.92
CA SER A 297 15.03 -6.08 6.22
C SER A 297 14.61 -5.63 7.63
N PHE A 298 13.95 -6.51 8.41
CA PHE A 298 13.52 -6.21 9.77
C PHE A 298 14.31 -7.04 10.80
N PRO A 299 15.17 -6.43 11.63
CA PRO A 299 15.97 -7.15 12.62
C PRO A 299 15.14 -7.96 13.63
N THR A 300 13.94 -7.49 13.96
CA THR A 300 13.04 -8.15 14.91
C THR A 300 11.58 -7.98 14.53
N PRO A 301 10.67 -8.85 15.01
CA PRO A 301 9.23 -8.67 14.82
C PRO A 301 8.70 -7.36 15.42
N GLY A 302 9.43 -6.75 16.38
CA GLY A 302 9.14 -5.42 16.91
C GLY A 302 9.31 -4.31 15.89
N HIS A 303 10.37 -4.37 15.08
CA HIS A 303 10.61 -3.41 13.98
C HIS A 303 9.54 -3.54 12.89
N LEU A 304 9.18 -4.76 12.50
CA LEU A 304 8.09 -5.00 11.55
C LEU A 304 6.74 -4.50 12.09
N ALA A 305 6.46 -4.70 13.39
CA ALA A 305 5.25 -4.19 14.01
C ALA A 305 5.19 -2.66 14.06
N THR A 306 6.33 -2.01 14.27
CA THR A 306 6.46 -0.55 14.22
C THR A 306 6.24 -0.05 12.80
N TYR A 307 6.85 -0.71 11.81
CA TYR A 307 6.63 -0.42 10.40
C TYR A 307 5.16 -0.58 9.99
N ALA A 308 4.49 -1.64 10.46
CA ALA A 308 3.06 -1.86 10.23
C ALA A 308 2.15 -0.90 11.04
N GLY A 309 2.67 -0.14 11.98
CA GLY A 309 1.87 0.75 12.84
C GLY A 309 0.96 0.01 13.82
N ILE A 310 1.30 -1.24 14.21
CA ILE A 310 0.57 -2.02 15.21
C ILE A 310 1.34 -2.17 16.54
N ALA A 311 2.53 -1.57 16.65
CA ALA A 311 3.24 -1.45 17.91
C ALA A 311 2.76 -0.20 18.66
N PRO A 312 2.56 -0.29 19.98
CA PRO A 312 2.23 0.89 20.78
C PRO A 312 3.43 1.85 20.82
N LEU A 313 3.12 3.14 20.87
CA LEU A 313 4.11 4.19 21.08
C LEU A 313 4.18 4.53 22.57
N THR A 314 5.31 4.24 23.18
CA THR A 314 5.57 4.68 24.57
C THR A 314 5.89 6.17 24.56
N ARG A 315 5.08 6.96 25.27
CA ARG A 315 5.36 8.38 25.54
C ARG A 315 5.63 8.54 27.02
N ARG A 316 6.84 8.98 27.34
CA ARG A 316 7.24 9.31 28.70
C ARG A 316 7.94 10.69 28.66
N SER A 317 7.38 11.64 29.37
CA SER A 317 7.99 12.96 29.53
C SER A 317 7.80 13.39 30.98
N GLY A 318 8.88 13.36 31.75
CA GLY A 318 8.84 13.72 33.16
C GLY A 318 7.79 12.96 33.98
N THR A 319 7.03 13.70 34.77
CA THR A 319 5.93 13.18 35.63
C THR A 319 4.56 13.25 34.93
N SER A 320 4.42 14.01 33.84
CA SER A 320 3.10 14.40 33.27
C SER A 320 2.56 13.44 32.22
N ILE A 321 3.42 12.72 31.48
CA ILE A 321 2.99 11.79 30.42
C ILE A 321 3.63 10.43 30.67
N ARG A 322 2.81 9.45 31.06
CA ARG A 322 3.20 8.05 31.19
C ARG A 322 2.12 7.19 30.54
N GLY A 323 2.41 6.59 29.39
CA GLY A 323 1.45 5.69 28.76
C GLY A 323 1.89 5.18 27.40
N GLU A 324 1.15 4.16 26.97
CA GLU A 324 1.25 3.59 25.62
C GLU A 324 0.07 4.09 24.78
N PHE A 325 0.39 4.63 23.62
CA PHE A 325 -0.59 5.21 22.71
C PHE A 325 -0.60 4.45 21.38
N PRO A 326 -1.73 4.39 20.68
CA PRO A 326 -1.80 3.80 19.35
C PRO A 326 -0.88 4.56 18.39
N ALA A 327 -0.12 3.84 17.57
CA ALA A 327 0.62 4.43 16.47
C ALA A 327 -0.35 5.02 15.43
N ARG A 328 -0.10 6.27 15.00
CA ARG A 328 -0.85 6.92 13.92
C ARG A 328 -0.11 6.86 12.58
N SER A 329 1.16 6.50 12.62
CA SER A 329 2.04 6.30 11.47
C SER A 329 2.22 4.80 11.18
N GLY A 330 2.75 4.47 10.00
CA GLY A 330 3.05 3.12 9.58
C GLY A 330 2.46 2.77 8.22
N ASN A 331 2.83 1.61 7.70
CA ASN A 331 2.31 1.11 6.43
C ASN A 331 0.85 0.67 6.59
N LYS A 332 -0.08 1.45 6.03
CA LYS A 332 -1.53 1.22 6.18
C LYS A 332 -2.00 -0.07 5.47
N GLN A 333 -1.36 -0.45 4.37
CA GLN A 333 -1.72 -1.67 3.65
C GLN A 333 -1.39 -2.90 4.50
N LEU A 334 -0.16 -2.96 5.05
CA LEU A 334 0.26 -4.02 5.95
C LEU A 334 -0.57 -4.06 7.22
N ASN A 335 -0.85 -2.89 7.82
CA ASN A 335 -1.74 -2.77 9.00
C ASN A 335 -3.09 -3.43 8.74
N ASN A 336 -3.73 -3.06 7.62
CA ASN A 336 -5.05 -3.59 7.25
C ASN A 336 -5.00 -5.10 6.96
N ALA A 337 -3.96 -5.60 6.31
CA ALA A 337 -3.78 -7.03 6.05
C ALA A 337 -3.66 -7.83 7.34
N LEU A 338 -2.81 -7.37 8.26
CA LEU A 338 -2.63 -7.99 9.57
C LEU A 338 -3.89 -7.93 10.44
N PHE A 339 -4.59 -6.79 10.43
CA PHE A 339 -5.85 -6.61 11.14
C PHE A 339 -6.91 -7.59 10.63
N ARG A 340 -7.11 -7.66 9.31
CA ARG A 340 -8.09 -8.57 8.68
C ARG A 340 -7.77 -10.03 8.98
N SER A 341 -6.49 -10.43 8.84
CA SER A 341 -6.03 -11.77 9.19
C SER A 341 -6.35 -12.12 10.65
N ALA A 342 -6.05 -11.22 11.58
CA ALA A 342 -6.31 -11.44 12.99
C ALA A 342 -7.81 -11.51 13.30
N TRP A 343 -8.62 -10.67 12.67
CA TRP A 343 -10.06 -10.71 12.85
C TRP A 343 -10.67 -12.02 12.34
N VAL A 344 -10.31 -12.45 11.12
CA VAL A 344 -10.77 -13.73 10.57
C VAL A 344 -10.32 -14.89 11.45
N ALA A 345 -9.07 -14.89 11.91
CA ALA A 345 -8.57 -15.92 12.82
C ALA A 345 -9.33 -15.93 14.16
N SER A 346 -9.71 -14.78 14.70
CA SER A 346 -10.52 -14.73 15.94
C SER A 346 -11.91 -15.35 15.79
N CYS A 347 -12.41 -15.48 14.56
CA CYS A 347 -13.70 -16.13 14.29
C CYS A 347 -13.58 -17.65 14.06
N HIS A 348 -12.44 -18.13 13.55
CA HIS A 348 -12.31 -19.50 13.01
C HIS A 348 -11.22 -20.33 13.68
N ASP A 349 -10.26 -19.72 14.37
CA ASP A 349 -9.16 -20.41 15.04
C ASP A 349 -9.34 -20.35 16.58
N PRO A 350 -9.47 -21.51 17.28
CA PRO A 350 -9.71 -21.53 18.72
C PRO A 350 -8.63 -20.81 19.54
N VAL A 351 -7.36 -20.89 19.12
CA VAL A 351 -6.23 -20.27 19.84
C VAL A 351 -6.32 -18.74 19.74
N SER A 352 -6.54 -18.25 18.51
CA SER A 352 -6.73 -16.81 18.26
C SER A 352 -7.98 -16.26 18.94
N LYS A 353 -9.06 -17.05 18.94
CA LYS A 353 -10.31 -16.69 19.64
C LYS A 353 -10.09 -16.54 21.14
N ALA A 354 -9.45 -17.52 21.78
CA ALA A 354 -9.17 -17.47 23.22
C ALA A 354 -8.33 -16.24 23.60
N TYR A 355 -7.32 -15.90 22.79
CA TYR A 355 -6.52 -14.68 23.01
C TYR A 355 -7.37 -13.41 22.85
N TYR A 356 -8.20 -13.34 21.80
CA TYR A 356 -9.09 -12.20 21.56
C TYR A 356 -10.09 -12.05 22.72
N ASP A 357 -10.76 -13.12 23.15
CA ASP A 357 -11.74 -13.10 24.24
C ASP A 357 -11.08 -12.66 25.56
N LYS A 358 -9.86 -13.12 25.86
CA LYS A 358 -9.07 -12.64 26.99
C LYS A 358 -8.85 -11.13 26.92
N LYS A 359 -8.49 -10.58 25.75
CA LYS A 359 -8.29 -9.13 25.58
C LYS A 359 -9.59 -8.34 25.70
N ARG A 360 -10.71 -8.92 25.32
CA ARG A 360 -12.05 -8.34 25.52
C ARG A 360 -12.42 -8.31 27.01
N ALA A 361 -12.14 -9.39 27.73
CA ALA A 361 -12.35 -9.47 29.16
C ALA A 361 -11.48 -8.47 29.96
N GLU A 362 -10.27 -8.16 29.46
CA GLU A 362 -9.42 -7.08 30.00
C GLU A 362 -9.98 -5.66 29.73
N GLY A 363 -11.20 -5.52 29.18
CA GLY A 363 -11.86 -4.24 28.91
C GLY A 363 -11.47 -3.56 27.58
N LYS A 364 -10.67 -4.19 26.73
CA LYS A 364 -10.30 -3.58 25.43
C LYS A 364 -11.49 -3.56 24.47
N LYS A 365 -11.67 -2.44 23.74
CA LYS A 365 -12.65 -2.35 22.66
C LYS A 365 -12.28 -3.31 21.52
N HIS A 366 -13.27 -3.69 20.68
CA HIS A 366 -13.10 -4.65 19.58
C HIS A 366 -11.82 -4.42 18.77
N ASN A 367 -11.68 -3.26 18.16
CA ASN A 367 -10.51 -2.97 17.30
C ASN A 367 -9.17 -3.06 18.07
N ALA A 368 -9.14 -2.61 19.33
CA ALA A 368 -7.94 -2.70 20.15
C ALA A 368 -7.58 -4.16 20.48
N ALA A 369 -8.57 -5.01 20.76
CA ALA A 369 -8.35 -6.43 20.99
C ALA A 369 -7.84 -7.15 19.73
N VAL A 370 -8.39 -6.82 18.54
CA VAL A 370 -7.92 -7.35 17.26
C VAL A 370 -6.48 -6.90 16.95
N ILE A 371 -6.12 -5.64 17.23
CA ILE A 371 -4.74 -5.16 17.07
C ILE A 371 -3.77 -5.89 18.00
N CYS A 372 -4.16 -6.15 19.25
CA CYS A 372 -3.34 -6.96 20.16
C CYS A 372 -3.12 -8.38 19.62
N LEU A 373 -4.17 -8.99 19.07
CA LEU A 373 -4.06 -10.29 18.42
C LEU A 373 -3.18 -10.23 17.17
N ALA A 374 -3.36 -9.21 16.32
CA ALA A 374 -2.52 -8.99 15.12
C ALA A 374 -1.04 -8.89 15.50
N ARG A 375 -0.73 -8.13 16.58
CA ARG A 375 0.66 -8.00 17.08
C ARG A 375 1.21 -9.34 17.60
N HIS A 376 0.41 -10.12 18.29
CA HIS A 376 0.81 -11.45 18.77
C HIS A 376 1.07 -12.40 17.58
N ARG A 377 0.16 -12.43 16.62
CA ARG A 377 0.27 -13.27 15.42
C ARG A 377 1.44 -12.87 14.52
N LEU A 378 1.78 -11.58 14.48
CA LEU A 378 2.94 -11.11 13.72
C LEU A 378 4.25 -11.71 14.24
N ASN A 379 4.39 -11.92 15.54
CA ASN A 379 5.58 -12.58 16.10
C ASN A 379 5.71 -14.03 15.59
N VAL A 380 4.59 -14.75 15.55
CA VAL A 380 4.55 -16.12 15.00
C VAL A 380 4.86 -16.10 13.51
N MET A 381 4.20 -15.22 12.76
CA MET A 381 4.40 -15.04 11.31
C MET A 381 5.88 -14.74 11.00
N PHE A 382 6.50 -13.87 11.76
CA PHE A 382 7.91 -13.51 11.61
C PHE A 382 8.84 -14.71 11.77
N ALA A 383 8.59 -15.56 12.77
CA ALA A 383 9.37 -16.78 12.98
C ALA A 383 9.15 -17.78 11.84
N LEU A 384 7.89 -17.99 11.41
CA LEU A 384 7.57 -18.92 10.33
C LEU A 384 8.22 -18.52 9.00
N VAL A 385 8.18 -17.24 8.65
CA VAL A 385 8.79 -16.71 7.41
C VAL A 385 10.31 -16.83 7.48
N ARG A 386 10.94 -16.44 8.60
CA ARG A 386 12.39 -16.55 8.80
C ARG A 386 12.90 -17.98 8.69
N ASP A 387 12.17 -18.93 9.28
CA ASP A 387 12.58 -20.33 9.39
C ASP A 387 11.98 -21.17 8.25
N SER A 388 11.20 -20.57 7.33
CA SER A 388 10.48 -21.23 6.23
C SER A 388 9.62 -22.41 6.68
N ASN A 389 9.02 -22.30 7.87
CA ASN A 389 8.24 -23.38 8.49
C ASN A 389 6.73 -23.12 8.36
N PHE A 390 5.94 -24.20 8.25
CA PHE A 390 4.49 -24.11 8.25
C PHE A 390 3.94 -23.91 9.65
N TYR A 391 2.77 -23.25 9.74
CA TYR A 391 2.06 -23.10 11.01
C TYR A 391 1.45 -24.43 11.45
N HIS A 392 1.79 -24.84 12.65
CA HIS A 392 1.15 -25.95 13.34
C HIS A 392 0.42 -25.43 14.57
N ALA A 393 -0.90 -25.68 14.65
CA ALA A 393 -1.66 -25.37 15.83
C ALA A 393 -1.14 -26.23 17.00
N THR A 394 -0.42 -25.62 17.93
CA THR A 394 -0.05 -26.31 19.16
C THR A 394 -1.33 -26.50 19.98
N PRO A 395 -1.72 -27.74 20.32
CA PRO A 395 -2.87 -27.94 21.21
C PRO A 395 -2.59 -27.19 22.53
N ASN A 396 -3.51 -26.33 22.93
CA ASN A 396 -3.44 -25.69 24.24
C ASN A 396 -3.22 -26.78 25.29
N LYS A 397 -2.08 -26.75 25.97
CA LYS A 397 -1.97 -27.41 27.26
C LYS A 397 -2.96 -26.69 28.19
N VAL A 398 -4.16 -27.22 28.30
CA VAL A 398 -5.08 -26.86 29.39
C VAL A 398 -4.31 -27.14 30.67
N PRO A 399 -4.08 -26.18 31.56
CA PRO A 399 -3.55 -26.50 32.86
C PRO A 399 -4.56 -27.46 33.50
N GLN A 400 -4.19 -28.70 33.70
CA GLN A 400 -4.94 -29.57 34.58
C GLN A 400 -4.96 -28.86 35.94
N ALA A 401 -6.17 -28.47 36.37
CA ALA A 401 -6.39 -28.00 37.70
C ALA A 401 -5.99 -29.13 38.67
N ALA A 402 -4.99 -28.84 39.51
CA ALA A 402 -4.65 -29.65 40.67
C ALA A 402 -5.59 -29.33 41.80
#